data_05024a0918c80d0b53209b09f9d8d389
#
_entry.id   05024a0918c80d0b53209b09f9d8d389
#
_cell.length_a   1.000
_cell.length_b   1.000
_cell.length_c   1.000
_cell.angle_alpha   90.00
_cell.angle_beta   90.00
_cell.angle_gamma   90.00
#
_symmetry.space_group_name_H-M   'P 1'
#
loop_
_entity.id
_entity.type
_entity.pdbx_description
1 polymer ?
#
loop_
_entity_poly.entity_id
_entity_poly.type
_entity_poly.pdbx_seq_one_letter_code
_entity_poly.pdbx_strand_id
1 'polypeptide(L)'
;VYKRQPVKYSPAHSNENFAELVCSNSLKADRIENACGLLKEEMRMFDSVMMEAADISRVPAGGALAVDRDVFAKHITEKIKNHPSVTVFNEEVTEINPDEYTIIATGPLTSDGLADEIKKITGSDELYFYDAAAPIVTEESIDKDKVFKAARYDKGTADYINCPCLLYTSDA
;
A
#
# COMPACT_ATOMS: atom_id res chain seq x y z
N VAL A 1 -7.94 8.71 -16.85
CA VAL A 1 -6.69 9.48 -16.77
C VAL A 1 -6.03 9.19 -15.44
N TYR A 2 -4.76 8.83 -15.47
CA TYR A 2 -3.95 8.61 -14.27
C TYR A 2 -2.74 9.55 -14.30
N LYS A 3 -2.54 10.32 -13.23
CA LYS A 3 -1.43 11.29 -13.13
C LYS A 3 -0.50 10.90 -11.99
N ARG A 4 0.80 10.88 -12.26
CA ARG A 4 1.86 10.57 -11.30
C ARG A 4 3.11 11.39 -11.60
N GLN A 5 3.82 11.85 -10.53
CA GLN A 5 5.12 12.50 -10.68
C GLN A 5 6.25 11.48 -10.91
N PRO A 6 6.98 11.56 -12.05
CA PRO A 6 8.15 10.71 -12.27
C PRO A 6 9.46 11.34 -11.81
N VAL A 7 9.47 12.64 -11.51
CA VAL A 7 10.70 13.41 -11.31
C VAL A 7 11.08 13.57 -9.84
N LYS A 8 10.10 13.46 -8.93
CA LYS A 8 10.33 13.58 -7.50
C LYS A 8 9.58 12.47 -6.76
N TYR A 9 10.30 11.49 -6.27
CA TYR A 9 9.73 10.49 -5.37
C TYR A 9 9.52 11.09 -3.99
N SER A 10 8.49 10.64 -3.28
CA SER A 10 8.41 10.86 -1.84
C SER A 10 9.51 10.04 -1.14
N PRO A 11 9.85 10.36 0.11
CA PRO A 11 10.87 9.58 0.87
C PRO A 11 10.57 8.09 0.97
N ALA A 12 9.33 7.68 0.80
CA ALA A 12 8.89 6.29 0.94
C ALA A 12 8.80 5.52 -0.39
N HIS A 13 8.83 6.20 -1.54
CA HIS A 13 8.79 5.56 -2.86
C HIS A 13 10.19 5.31 -3.40
N SER A 14 10.41 4.15 -3.99
CA SER A 14 11.71 3.69 -4.50
C SER A 14 11.73 3.41 -6.01
N ASN A 15 10.55 3.29 -6.65
CA ASN A 15 10.46 2.94 -8.06
C ASN A 15 9.32 3.65 -8.80
N GLU A 16 9.21 3.41 -10.12
CA GLU A 16 8.21 4.04 -11.00
C GLU A 16 6.87 3.30 -11.07
N ASN A 17 6.74 2.17 -10.39
CA ASN A 17 5.54 1.37 -10.49
C ASN A 17 4.37 2.03 -9.76
N PHE A 18 3.16 1.80 -10.27
CA PHE A 18 1.93 2.16 -9.59
C PHE A 18 1.67 1.21 -8.43
N ALA A 19 0.90 1.65 -7.45
CA ALA A 19 0.55 0.86 -6.28
C ALA A 19 1.77 0.30 -5.51
N GLU A 20 2.88 1.01 -5.48
CA GLU A 20 4.01 0.68 -4.63
C GLU A 20 3.58 0.70 -3.17
N LEU A 21 3.77 -0.43 -2.47
CA LEU A 21 3.43 -0.57 -1.06
C LEU A 21 4.54 0.04 -0.19
N VAL A 22 4.29 1.19 0.40
CA VAL A 22 5.31 1.99 1.12
C VAL A 22 5.37 1.69 2.62
N CYS A 23 4.37 1.05 3.21
CA CYS A 23 4.32 0.75 4.64
C CYS A 23 4.51 -0.75 4.92
N SER A 24 3.59 -1.57 4.45
CA SER A 24 3.58 -3.02 4.69
C SER A 24 3.22 -3.75 3.41
N ASN A 25 3.74 -4.97 3.26
CA ASN A 25 3.32 -5.87 2.19
C ASN A 25 2.12 -6.75 2.58
N SER A 26 1.58 -6.57 3.78
CA SER A 26 0.40 -7.29 4.24
C SER A 26 -0.89 -6.51 3.96
N LEU A 27 -1.80 -7.16 3.27
CA LEU A 27 -3.15 -6.66 2.97
C LEU A 27 -4.18 -7.15 4.00
N LYS A 28 -3.74 -7.44 5.23
CA LYS A 28 -4.54 -7.96 6.35
C LYS A 28 -5.07 -9.37 6.13
N ALA A 29 -6.06 -9.78 6.94
CA ALA A 29 -6.64 -11.14 6.88
C ALA A 29 -7.25 -11.43 5.50
N ASP A 30 -7.10 -12.70 5.06
CA ASP A 30 -7.67 -13.23 3.81
C ASP A 30 -8.79 -14.25 4.06
N ARG A 31 -9.04 -14.59 5.31
CA ARG A 31 -10.09 -15.55 5.67
C ARG A 31 -11.46 -14.88 5.61
N ILE A 32 -12.43 -15.55 5.00
CA ILE A 32 -13.79 -15.04 4.78
C ILE A 32 -14.54 -14.74 6.10
N GLU A 33 -14.15 -15.39 7.19
CA GLU A 33 -14.72 -15.14 8.53
C GLU A 33 -14.31 -13.78 9.12
N ASN A 34 -13.34 -13.10 8.50
CA ASN A 34 -12.92 -11.76 8.88
C ASN A 34 -13.50 -10.73 7.91
N ALA A 35 -13.94 -9.59 8.40
CA ALA A 35 -14.47 -8.52 7.57
C ALA A 35 -13.51 -8.12 6.43
N CYS A 36 -12.18 -8.08 6.72
CA CYS A 36 -11.19 -7.78 5.68
C CYS A 36 -11.08 -8.89 4.62
N GLY A 37 -11.26 -10.14 4.99
CA GLY A 37 -11.26 -11.27 4.06
C GLY A 37 -12.55 -11.33 3.24
N LEU A 38 -13.70 -11.10 3.88
CA LEU A 38 -14.99 -11.03 3.20
C LEU A 38 -14.98 -9.92 2.13
N LEU A 39 -14.52 -8.71 2.48
CA LEU A 39 -14.39 -7.61 1.52
C LEU A 39 -13.51 -7.98 0.32
N LYS A 40 -12.40 -8.70 0.55
CA LYS A 40 -11.53 -9.14 -0.55
C LYS A 40 -12.23 -10.13 -1.48
N GLU A 41 -13.03 -11.05 -0.91
CA GLU A 41 -13.81 -11.99 -1.71
C GLU A 41 -14.85 -11.27 -2.56
N GLU A 42 -15.55 -10.31 -1.99
CA GLU A 42 -16.46 -9.45 -2.74
C GLU A 42 -15.73 -8.68 -3.85
N MET A 43 -14.54 -8.14 -3.59
CA MET A 43 -13.71 -7.47 -4.60
C MET A 43 -13.28 -8.44 -5.73
N ARG A 44 -13.00 -9.71 -5.42
CA ARG A 44 -12.70 -10.74 -6.44
C ARG A 44 -13.90 -10.99 -7.35
N MET A 45 -15.11 -11.01 -6.79
CA MET A 45 -16.35 -11.16 -7.57
C MET A 45 -16.59 -10.00 -8.56
N PHE A 46 -15.97 -8.85 -8.33
CA PHE A 46 -16.01 -7.68 -9.23
C PHE A 46 -14.76 -7.55 -10.12
N ASP A 47 -13.99 -8.61 -10.30
CA ASP A 47 -12.76 -8.61 -11.11
C ASP A 47 -11.77 -7.50 -10.74
N SER A 48 -11.60 -7.27 -9.45
CA SER A 48 -10.69 -6.23 -8.94
C SER A 48 -9.25 -6.45 -9.39
N VAL A 49 -8.68 -5.48 -10.08
CA VAL A 49 -7.25 -5.46 -10.47
C VAL A 49 -6.33 -5.61 -9.27
N MET A 50 -6.70 -5.03 -8.12
CA MET A 50 -5.93 -5.14 -6.89
C MET A 50 -5.91 -6.56 -6.36
N MET A 51 -7.04 -7.28 -6.43
CA MET A 51 -7.11 -8.66 -5.96
C MET A 51 -6.41 -9.62 -6.91
N GLU A 52 -6.54 -9.43 -8.21
CA GLU A 52 -5.78 -10.19 -9.21
C GLU A 52 -4.27 -10.05 -8.98
N ALA A 53 -3.77 -8.83 -8.81
CA ALA A 53 -2.37 -8.57 -8.53
C ALA A 53 -1.92 -9.20 -7.20
N ALA A 54 -2.76 -9.13 -6.16
CA ALA A 54 -2.46 -9.70 -4.86
C ALA A 54 -2.38 -11.23 -4.90
N ASP A 55 -3.26 -11.87 -5.63
CA ASP A 55 -3.28 -13.34 -5.75
C ASP A 55 -2.08 -13.86 -6.57
N ILE A 56 -1.64 -13.13 -7.62
CA ILE A 56 -0.46 -13.45 -8.42
C ILE A 56 0.84 -13.27 -7.61
N SER A 57 0.91 -12.25 -6.77
CA SER A 57 2.10 -11.90 -6.00
C SER A 57 2.12 -12.43 -4.57
N ARG A 58 1.20 -13.32 -4.21
CA ARG A 58 1.04 -13.88 -2.86
C ARG A 58 2.33 -14.50 -2.34
N VAL A 59 2.66 -14.20 -1.10
CA VAL A 59 3.72 -14.87 -0.32
C VAL A 59 3.14 -15.47 0.96
N PRO A 60 3.80 -16.50 1.53
CA PRO A 60 3.34 -17.14 2.77
C PRO A 60 3.24 -16.14 3.93
N ALA A 61 2.08 -16.08 4.57
CA ALA A 61 1.80 -15.17 5.70
C ALA A 61 0.68 -15.69 6.62
N GLY A 62 0.59 -17.00 6.85
CA GLY A 62 -0.42 -17.61 7.69
C GLY A 62 -1.84 -17.31 7.23
N GLY A 63 -2.63 -16.65 8.07
CA GLY A 63 -4.01 -16.26 7.75
C GLY A 63 -4.16 -14.89 7.10
N ALA A 64 -3.06 -14.21 6.77
CA ALA A 64 -3.08 -12.93 6.10
C ALA A 64 -2.78 -13.07 4.60
N LEU A 65 -3.19 -12.10 3.83
CA LEU A 65 -2.75 -11.92 2.45
C LEU A 65 -1.53 -10.99 2.46
N ALA A 66 -0.35 -11.56 2.23
CA ALA A 66 0.86 -10.79 2.01
C ALA A 66 1.35 -10.99 0.58
N VAL A 67 2.03 -10.01 0.03
CA VAL A 67 2.44 -9.99 -1.36
C VAL A 67 3.92 -9.65 -1.52
N ASP A 68 4.51 -10.13 -2.60
CA ASP A 68 5.75 -9.58 -3.12
C ASP A 68 5.46 -8.19 -3.70
N ARG A 69 6.11 -7.16 -3.15
CA ARG A 69 5.82 -5.76 -3.48
C ARG A 69 6.10 -5.42 -4.93
N ASP A 70 7.20 -5.94 -5.45
CA ASP A 70 7.64 -5.61 -6.80
C ASP A 70 6.76 -6.30 -7.85
N VAL A 71 6.44 -7.57 -7.64
CA VAL A 71 5.53 -8.33 -8.50
C VAL A 71 4.13 -7.70 -8.49
N PHE A 72 3.63 -7.33 -7.31
CA PHE A 72 2.33 -6.67 -7.14
C PHE A 72 2.26 -5.35 -7.90
N ALA A 73 3.20 -4.45 -7.63
CA ALA A 73 3.23 -3.12 -8.24
C ALA A 73 3.45 -3.18 -9.76
N LYS A 74 4.32 -4.09 -10.23
CA LYS A 74 4.58 -4.30 -11.65
C LYS A 74 3.32 -4.76 -12.38
N HIS A 75 2.61 -5.76 -11.85
CA HIS A 75 1.39 -6.29 -12.47
C HIS A 75 0.33 -5.19 -12.66
N ILE A 76 0.07 -4.40 -11.61
CA ILE A 76 -0.89 -3.30 -11.68
C ILE A 76 -0.45 -2.25 -12.69
N THR A 77 0.84 -1.91 -12.70
CA THR A 77 1.40 -0.93 -13.64
C THR A 77 1.20 -1.35 -15.09
N GLU A 78 1.54 -2.59 -15.41
CA GLU A 78 1.37 -3.14 -16.76
C GLU A 78 -0.11 -3.18 -17.17
N LYS A 79 -0.99 -3.59 -16.28
CA LYS A 79 -2.42 -3.66 -16.56
C LYS A 79 -3.03 -2.28 -16.82
N ILE A 80 -2.65 -1.26 -16.04
CA ILE A 80 -3.12 0.11 -16.23
C ILE A 80 -2.56 0.71 -17.52
N LYS A 81 -1.24 0.61 -17.73
CA LYS A 81 -0.58 1.21 -18.90
C LYS A 81 -1.05 0.61 -20.24
N ASN A 82 -1.42 -0.67 -20.23
CA ASN A 82 -1.88 -1.37 -21.44
C ASN A 82 -3.40 -1.32 -21.63
N HIS A 83 -4.15 -0.70 -20.72
CA HIS A 83 -5.60 -0.65 -20.82
C HIS A 83 -6.04 0.39 -21.87
N PRO A 84 -6.87 0.01 -22.87
CA PRO A 84 -7.19 0.87 -24.01
C PRO A 84 -7.96 2.14 -23.66
N SER A 85 -8.66 2.17 -22.53
CA SER A 85 -9.43 3.32 -22.06
C SER A 85 -8.68 4.16 -21.00
N VAL A 86 -7.39 3.89 -20.76
CA VAL A 86 -6.59 4.62 -19.78
C VAL A 86 -5.49 5.40 -20.46
N THR A 87 -5.40 6.69 -20.16
CA THR A 87 -4.26 7.54 -20.53
C THR A 87 -3.52 7.93 -19.27
N VAL A 88 -2.22 7.65 -19.25
CA VAL A 88 -1.35 7.97 -18.10
C VAL A 88 -0.58 9.25 -18.40
N PHE A 89 -0.65 10.21 -17.50
CA PHE A 89 0.16 11.42 -17.50
C PHE A 89 1.14 11.37 -16.35
N ASN A 90 2.43 11.54 -16.66
CA ASN A 90 3.51 11.59 -15.69
C ASN A 90 3.82 13.04 -15.32
N GLU A 91 2.92 13.67 -14.57
CA GLU A 91 3.03 15.07 -14.16
C GLU A 91 2.52 15.30 -12.74
N GLU A 92 2.98 16.35 -12.10
CA GLU A 92 2.39 16.80 -10.83
C GLU A 92 1.07 17.51 -11.11
N VAL A 93 0.04 17.13 -10.36
CA VAL A 93 -1.24 17.83 -10.36
C VAL A 93 -1.22 18.84 -9.23
N THR A 94 -1.29 20.13 -9.59
CA THR A 94 -1.32 21.27 -8.66
C THR A 94 -2.62 22.06 -8.75
N GLU A 95 -3.46 21.75 -9.74
CA GLU A 95 -4.75 22.38 -9.96
C GLU A 95 -5.80 21.29 -10.26
N ILE A 96 -7.00 21.49 -9.76
CA ILE A 96 -8.15 20.58 -9.97
C ILE A 96 -9.20 21.33 -10.78
N ASN A 97 -9.54 20.79 -11.95
CA ASN A 97 -10.61 21.37 -12.77
C ASN A 97 -11.98 21.04 -12.14
N PRO A 98 -12.76 22.06 -11.69
CA PRO A 98 -14.05 21.84 -11.04
C PRO A 98 -15.14 21.32 -11.99
N ASP A 99 -14.93 21.45 -13.30
CA ASP A 99 -15.87 20.99 -14.32
C ASP A 99 -15.67 19.53 -14.74
N GLU A 100 -14.69 18.84 -14.17
CA GLU A 100 -14.36 17.45 -14.46
C GLU A 100 -14.63 16.54 -13.24
N TYR A 101 -15.05 15.30 -13.53
CA TYR A 101 -15.11 14.27 -12.48
C TYR A 101 -13.70 13.85 -12.09
N THR A 102 -13.30 14.17 -10.86
CA THR A 102 -11.96 13.92 -10.35
C THR A 102 -12.00 13.03 -9.12
N ILE A 103 -11.14 12.01 -9.10
CA ILE A 103 -10.88 11.18 -7.92
C ILE A 103 -9.46 11.43 -7.46
N ILE A 104 -9.28 11.89 -6.22
CA ILE A 104 -7.99 12.10 -5.60
C ILE A 104 -7.71 10.92 -4.66
N ALA A 105 -6.69 10.13 -5.00
CA ALA A 105 -6.32 8.93 -4.27
C ALA A 105 -4.81 8.87 -4.00
N THR A 106 -4.22 10.00 -3.64
CA THR A 106 -2.77 10.19 -3.47
C THR A 106 -2.24 9.72 -2.12
N GLY A 107 -3.15 9.45 -1.16
CA GLY A 107 -2.80 8.94 0.17
C GLY A 107 -2.04 9.94 1.04
N PRO A 108 -1.30 9.45 2.05
CA PRO A 108 -0.63 10.31 3.04
C PRO A 108 0.60 11.06 2.50
N LEU A 109 1.09 10.69 1.33
CA LEU A 109 2.27 11.29 0.69
C LEU A 109 1.89 12.23 -0.46
N THR A 110 0.77 12.91 -0.35
CA THR A 110 0.31 13.94 -1.29
C THR A 110 1.32 15.09 -1.35
N SER A 111 1.61 15.57 -2.56
CA SER A 111 2.52 16.73 -2.73
C SER A 111 1.93 18.00 -2.14
N ASP A 112 2.80 18.91 -1.71
CA ASP A 112 2.39 20.17 -1.08
C ASP A 112 1.47 20.98 -2.01
N GLY A 113 1.79 21.03 -3.32
CA GLY A 113 0.98 21.77 -4.30
C GLY A 113 -0.45 21.23 -4.42
N LEU A 114 -0.62 19.90 -4.47
CA LEU A 114 -1.95 19.30 -4.50
C LEU A 114 -2.66 19.43 -3.15
N ALA A 115 -1.93 19.30 -2.04
CA ALA A 115 -2.50 19.47 -0.69
C ALA A 115 -3.06 20.89 -0.50
N ASP A 116 -2.35 21.92 -0.96
CA ASP A 116 -2.81 23.30 -0.91
C ASP A 116 -4.04 23.55 -1.79
N GLU A 117 -4.13 22.89 -2.95
CA GLU A 117 -5.30 22.99 -3.81
C GLU A 117 -6.52 22.30 -3.18
N ILE A 118 -6.34 21.14 -2.55
CA ILE A 118 -7.41 20.45 -1.80
C ILE A 118 -7.90 21.33 -0.67
N LYS A 119 -7.01 21.99 0.09
CA LYS A 119 -7.39 22.93 1.16
C LYS A 119 -8.25 24.07 0.65
N LYS A 120 -7.91 24.66 -0.49
CA LYS A 120 -8.71 25.73 -1.10
C LYS A 120 -10.13 25.28 -1.44
N ILE A 121 -10.27 24.07 -2.02
CA ILE A 121 -11.56 23.52 -2.43
C ILE A 121 -12.41 23.14 -1.23
N THR A 122 -11.81 22.54 -0.20
CA THR A 122 -12.55 22.07 0.99
C THR A 122 -12.78 23.16 2.03
N GLY A 123 -12.02 24.25 1.97
CA GLY A 123 -12.01 25.28 3.00
C GLY A 123 -11.50 24.82 4.36
N SER A 124 -10.78 23.69 4.41
CA SER A 124 -10.27 23.08 5.63
C SER A 124 -8.75 23.22 5.71
N ASP A 125 -8.27 23.82 6.80
CA ASP A 125 -6.85 23.88 7.13
C ASP A 125 -6.31 22.59 7.78
N GLU A 126 -7.18 21.58 8.02
CA GLU A 126 -6.87 20.40 8.81
C GLU A 126 -6.51 19.17 7.97
N LEU A 127 -5.85 19.34 6.83
CA LEU A 127 -5.26 18.20 6.11
C LEU A 127 -3.91 17.83 6.74
N TYR A 128 -3.94 16.86 7.65
CA TYR A 128 -2.73 16.30 8.24
C TYR A 128 -2.30 15.06 7.45
N PHE A 129 -1.13 15.15 6.83
CA PHE A 129 -0.48 14.00 6.22
C PHE A 129 0.64 13.52 7.14
N TYR A 130 0.50 12.31 7.69
CA TYR A 130 1.53 11.67 8.48
C TYR A 130 2.31 10.71 7.62
N ASP A 131 3.63 10.78 7.69
CA ASP A 131 4.49 9.73 7.16
C ASP A 131 4.37 8.51 8.08
N ALA A 132 3.70 7.47 7.59
CA ALA A 132 3.50 6.21 8.30
C ALA A 132 4.49 5.14 7.80
N ALA A 133 5.66 5.52 7.30
CA ALA A 133 6.65 4.58 6.81
C ALA A 133 7.11 3.67 7.96
N ALA A 134 6.76 2.39 7.89
CA ALA A 134 7.27 1.38 8.81
C ALA A 134 8.74 1.08 8.49
N PRO A 135 9.61 0.88 9.49
CA PRO A 135 10.98 0.47 9.24
C PRO A 135 10.99 -0.91 8.55
N ILE A 136 11.67 -0.98 7.42
CA ILE A 136 11.85 -2.21 6.64
C ILE A 136 13.30 -2.61 6.75
N VAL A 137 13.53 -3.87 7.12
CA VAL A 137 14.86 -4.47 7.23
C VAL A 137 14.97 -5.65 6.28
N THR A 138 16.17 -5.94 5.79
CA THR A 138 16.41 -7.13 4.98
C THR A 138 16.51 -8.38 5.86
N GLU A 139 16.18 -9.54 5.33
CA GLU A 139 16.27 -10.80 6.09
C GLU A 139 17.68 -11.08 6.58
N GLU A 140 18.70 -10.73 5.81
CA GLU A 140 20.12 -10.91 6.14
C GLU A 140 20.54 -10.06 7.35
N SER A 141 19.85 -8.93 7.58
CA SER A 141 20.15 -8.04 8.72
C SER A 141 19.56 -8.53 10.05
N ILE A 142 18.74 -9.58 10.02
CA ILE A 142 18.06 -10.11 11.20
C ILE A 142 18.98 -11.07 11.95
N ASP A 143 19.20 -10.81 13.24
CA ASP A 143 19.88 -11.72 14.15
C ASP A 143 18.98 -12.95 14.43
N LYS A 144 19.28 -14.07 13.76
CA LYS A 144 18.49 -15.29 13.82
C LYS A 144 18.41 -15.91 15.23
N ASP A 145 19.35 -15.60 16.10
CA ASP A 145 19.40 -16.12 17.48
C ASP A 145 18.43 -15.35 18.42
N LYS A 146 17.94 -14.19 17.98
CA LYS A 146 17.05 -13.33 18.77
C LYS A 146 15.60 -13.34 18.29
N VAL A 147 15.29 -14.12 17.27
CA VAL A 147 13.97 -14.19 16.68
C VAL A 147 13.45 -15.61 16.62
N PHE A 148 12.14 -15.77 16.48
CA PHE A 148 11.49 -17.07 16.32
C PHE A 148 10.39 -17.00 15.29
N LYS A 149 10.07 -18.14 14.66
CA LYS A 149 8.94 -18.26 13.74
C LYS A 149 7.66 -18.60 14.51
N ALA A 150 6.60 -17.85 14.25
CA ALA A 150 5.26 -18.15 14.79
C ALA A 150 4.18 -17.57 13.88
N ALA A 151 2.98 -18.12 13.98
CA ALA A 151 1.78 -17.51 13.42
C ALA A 151 1.25 -16.42 14.36
N ARG A 152 0.67 -15.38 13.80
CA ARG A 152 0.00 -14.35 14.61
C ARG A 152 -1.23 -14.95 15.28
N TYR A 153 -1.30 -14.84 16.62
CA TYR A 153 -2.36 -15.43 17.45
C TYR A 153 -2.47 -16.95 17.30
N ASP A 154 -1.38 -17.64 17.02
CA ASP A 154 -1.34 -19.11 16.80
C ASP A 154 -2.34 -19.62 15.74
N LYS A 155 -2.67 -18.77 14.77
CA LYS A 155 -3.61 -19.08 13.69
C LYS A 155 -2.92 -19.17 12.34
N GLY A 156 -2.88 -20.38 11.78
CA GLY A 156 -2.24 -20.63 10.48
C GLY A 156 -0.82 -21.18 10.61
N THR A 157 -0.05 -21.07 9.53
CA THR A 157 1.34 -21.51 9.47
C THR A 157 2.27 -20.49 10.13
N ALA A 158 3.41 -20.95 10.66
CA ALA A 158 4.41 -20.11 11.34
C ALA A 158 5.28 -19.34 10.34
N ASP A 159 4.67 -18.48 9.54
CA ASP A 159 5.31 -17.77 8.43
C ASP A 159 5.93 -16.42 8.84
N TYR A 160 5.68 -15.95 10.06
CA TYR A 160 6.21 -14.70 10.56
C TYR A 160 7.48 -14.88 11.38
N ILE A 161 8.46 -14.00 11.17
CA ILE A 161 9.60 -13.85 12.05
C ILE A 161 9.20 -12.86 13.13
N ASN A 162 9.18 -13.32 14.39
CA ASN A 162 8.83 -12.51 15.54
C ASN A 162 10.09 -12.12 16.29
N CYS A 163 10.26 -10.81 16.57
CA CYS A 163 11.31 -10.28 17.40
C CYS A 163 10.70 -9.92 18.77
N PRO A 164 11.04 -10.60 19.86
CA PRO A 164 10.54 -10.25 21.19
C PRO A 164 11.12 -8.89 21.61
N CYS A 165 10.26 -7.97 22.00
CA CYS A 165 10.69 -6.71 22.59
C CYS A 165 11.08 -6.94 24.06
N LEU A 166 12.35 -6.76 24.39
CA LEU A 166 12.86 -6.92 25.76
C LEU A 166 12.68 -5.65 26.64
N LEU A 167 12.31 -4.53 26.02
CA LEU A 167 12.03 -3.27 26.71
C LEU A 167 10.57 -2.88 26.42
N TYR A 168 9.69 -3.30 27.32
CA TYR A 168 8.35 -2.75 27.37
C TYR A 168 8.40 -1.41 28.09
N THR A 169 8.41 -0.31 27.36
CA THR A 169 8.12 0.98 27.95
C THR A 169 6.61 1.09 28.08
N SER A 170 6.12 0.94 29.31
CA SER A 170 4.70 0.97 29.66
C SER A 170 4.06 2.36 29.57
N ASP A 171 4.73 3.32 28.98
CA ASP A 171 4.31 4.72 28.95
C ASP A 171 4.12 5.20 27.50
N ALA A 172 3.12 4.61 26.83
CA ALA A 172 2.60 5.15 25.57
C ALA A 172 1.07 5.22 25.64
#